data_30ddf5cb2eca164c5d3653b3e90982af
#
_entry.id   30ddf5cb2eca164c5d3653b3e90982af
#
_cell.length_a   1.000
_cell.length_b   1.000
_cell.length_c   1.000
_cell.angle_alpha   90.00
_cell.angle_beta   90.00
_cell.angle_gamma   90.00
#
_symmetry.space_group_name_H-M   'P 1'
#
loop_
_entity.id
_entity.type
_entity.pdbx_description
1 polymer ?
#
loop_
_entity_poly.entity_id
_entity_poly.type
_entity_poly.pdbx_seq_one_letter_code
_entity_poly.pdbx_strand_id
1 'polypeptide(L)'
;MSTIDVDRKARLRDQVQARGGDLLDCPISGSPGMVAPRKATTFASGDKQSVDTVTPVLDAISGPWIYTGAFGTGARMKYVANLLLAVHTVAAAEAMALARRSGLDLQLVQKTLDESIASSAIWRQRGPLMAERAWSPAPGPISTLHPILEQIEEHAASMGLSASVFTAAKEVFDKALADGWGDLDIASVHDQVNR
;
A
#
# COMPACT_ATOMS: atom_id res chain seq x y z
N MET A 1 -3.59 1.57 -15.22
CA MET A 1 -3.09 1.87 -13.87
C MET A 1 -3.11 0.56 -13.09
N SER A 2 -1.97 -0.08 -12.93
CA SER A 2 -1.85 -1.43 -12.33
C SER A 2 -0.60 -1.52 -11.46
N THR A 3 -0.57 -2.48 -10.55
CA THR A 3 0.59 -2.79 -9.69
C THR A 3 1.17 -4.14 -10.10
N ILE A 4 1.50 -4.28 -11.39
CA ILE A 4 2.25 -5.43 -11.89
C ILE A 4 3.74 -5.11 -11.88
N ASP A 5 4.55 -6.15 -11.95
CA ASP A 5 6.01 -6.09 -11.96
C ASP A 5 6.58 -5.06 -12.96
N VAL A 6 7.65 -4.36 -12.56
CA VAL A 6 8.25 -3.25 -13.35
C VAL A 6 8.84 -3.76 -14.67
N ASP A 7 9.49 -4.93 -14.67
CA ASP A 7 10.11 -5.47 -15.88
C ASP A 7 9.05 -5.95 -16.89
N ARG A 8 7.94 -6.51 -16.36
CA ARG A 8 6.79 -6.84 -17.21
C ARG A 8 6.17 -5.59 -17.84
N LYS A 9 6.05 -4.49 -17.08
CA LYS A 9 5.60 -3.19 -17.62
C LYS A 9 6.56 -2.67 -18.69
N ALA A 10 7.87 -2.78 -18.47
CA ALA A 10 8.88 -2.35 -19.46
C ALA A 10 8.72 -3.10 -20.78
N ARG A 11 8.60 -4.43 -20.74
CA ARG A 11 8.34 -5.24 -21.95
C ARG A 11 7.03 -4.85 -22.66
N LEU A 12 5.97 -4.53 -21.92
CA LEU A 12 4.72 -4.06 -22.51
C LEU A 12 4.89 -2.68 -23.16
N ARG A 13 5.62 -1.77 -22.53
CA ARG A 13 5.95 -0.46 -23.11
C ARG A 13 6.66 -0.62 -24.45
N ASP A 14 7.70 -1.47 -24.50
CA ASP A 14 8.48 -1.68 -25.73
C ASP A 14 7.57 -2.21 -26.87
N GLN A 15 6.63 -3.09 -26.57
CA GLN A 15 5.65 -3.58 -27.56
C GLN A 15 4.68 -2.49 -28.05
N VAL A 16 4.28 -1.56 -27.17
CA VAL A 16 3.42 -0.43 -27.52
C VAL A 16 4.19 0.57 -28.38
N GLN A 17 5.42 0.88 -27.98
CA GLN A 17 6.29 1.82 -28.70
C GLN A 17 6.64 1.29 -30.12
N ALA A 18 6.85 -0.01 -30.28
CA ALA A 18 7.08 -0.62 -31.60
C ALA A 18 5.88 -0.46 -32.56
N ARG A 19 4.70 -0.07 -32.05
CA ARG A 19 3.49 0.21 -32.83
C ARG A 19 3.15 1.70 -32.88
N GLY A 20 4.08 2.57 -32.52
CA GLY A 20 3.92 4.02 -32.57
C GLY A 20 3.08 4.62 -31.42
N GLY A 21 2.77 3.84 -30.40
CA GLY A 21 2.10 4.32 -29.18
C GLY A 21 3.09 4.61 -28.04
N ASP A 22 2.57 5.10 -26.91
CA ASP A 22 3.34 5.22 -25.68
C ASP A 22 2.57 4.61 -24.51
N LEU A 23 3.30 4.16 -23.49
CA LEU A 23 2.76 3.57 -22.27
C LEU A 23 3.33 4.33 -21.06
N LEU A 24 2.44 4.84 -20.22
CA LEU A 24 2.79 5.46 -18.95
C LEU A 24 2.61 4.46 -17.80
N ASP A 25 3.48 4.56 -16.80
CA ASP A 25 3.36 3.82 -15.55
C ASP A 25 2.79 4.74 -14.46
N CYS A 26 1.51 4.55 -14.13
CA CYS A 26 0.73 5.43 -13.26
C CYS A 26 0.00 4.62 -12.18
N PRO A 27 0.68 3.98 -11.21
CA PRO A 27 0.01 3.30 -10.12
C PRO A 27 -0.68 4.27 -9.16
N ILE A 28 -1.75 3.80 -8.52
CA ILE A 28 -2.54 4.56 -7.55
C ILE A 28 -2.14 4.13 -6.13
N SER A 29 -1.99 5.10 -5.23
CA SER A 29 -1.84 4.92 -3.80
C SER A 29 -3.11 5.35 -3.08
N GLY A 30 -3.83 4.40 -2.51
CA GLY A 30 -5.11 4.56 -1.84
C GLY A 30 -5.94 3.29 -1.95
N SER A 31 -6.97 3.17 -1.11
CA SER A 31 -7.98 2.10 -1.21
C SER A 31 -9.01 2.41 -2.31
N PRO A 32 -9.77 1.42 -2.80
CA PRO A 32 -10.83 1.64 -3.80
C PRO A 32 -11.81 2.75 -3.42
N GLY A 33 -12.20 2.83 -2.14
CA GLY A 33 -13.10 3.88 -1.63
C GLY A 33 -12.53 5.30 -1.67
N MET A 34 -11.21 5.46 -1.90
CA MET A 34 -10.57 6.76 -2.02
C MET A 34 -10.53 7.28 -3.47
N VAL A 35 -10.83 6.43 -4.46
CA VAL A 35 -10.73 6.80 -5.88
C VAL A 35 -11.87 7.73 -6.28
N ALA A 36 -13.13 7.33 -6.03
CA ALA A 36 -14.30 8.14 -6.40
C ALA A 36 -14.30 9.54 -5.77
N PRO A 37 -14.01 9.73 -4.46
CA PRO A 37 -13.88 11.05 -3.86
C PRO A 37 -12.56 11.77 -4.19
N ARG A 38 -11.73 11.23 -5.09
CA ARG A 38 -10.45 11.81 -5.56
C ARG A 38 -9.45 12.07 -4.41
N LYS A 39 -9.39 11.15 -3.43
CA LYS A 39 -8.46 11.19 -2.28
C LYS A 39 -7.24 10.28 -2.46
N ALA A 40 -7.24 9.44 -3.51
CA ALA A 40 -6.11 8.59 -3.84
C ALA A 40 -5.06 9.36 -4.64
N THR A 41 -3.78 9.09 -4.39
CA THR A 41 -2.65 9.73 -5.09
C THR A 41 -2.17 8.86 -6.25
N THR A 42 -1.93 9.47 -7.42
CA THR A 42 -1.34 8.77 -8.57
C THR A 42 0.14 9.14 -8.73
N PHE A 43 0.99 8.14 -8.90
CA PHE A 43 2.41 8.31 -9.22
C PHE A 43 2.60 8.16 -10.74
N ALA A 44 2.61 9.28 -11.47
CA ALA A 44 2.74 9.27 -12.92
C ALA A 44 4.20 9.22 -13.36
N SER A 45 4.56 8.27 -14.22
CA SER A 45 5.91 8.14 -14.75
C SER A 45 5.93 7.68 -16.22
N GLY A 46 6.98 8.09 -16.93
CA GLY A 46 7.15 7.83 -18.34
C GLY A 46 7.71 9.06 -19.05
N ASP A 47 7.55 9.10 -20.37
CA ASP A 47 7.91 10.29 -21.12
C ASP A 47 7.14 11.51 -20.64
N LYS A 48 7.84 12.63 -20.42
CA LYS A 48 7.23 13.83 -19.82
C LYS A 48 6.19 14.45 -20.75
N GLN A 49 6.43 14.46 -22.05
CA GLN A 49 5.49 15.03 -23.04
C GLN A 49 4.24 14.18 -23.10
N SER A 50 4.35 12.86 -23.03
CA SER A 50 3.23 11.94 -22.97
C SER A 50 2.40 12.13 -21.69
N VAL A 51 3.07 12.34 -20.53
CA VAL A 51 2.38 12.67 -19.27
C VAL A 51 1.63 14.01 -19.40
N ASP A 52 2.26 15.03 -19.96
CA ASP A 52 1.63 16.35 -20.16
C ASP A 52 0.39 16.25 -21.05
N THR A 53 0.45 15.43 -22.11
CA THR A 53 -0.67 15.18 -23.01
C THR A 53 -1.89 14.58 -22.28
N VAL A 54 -1.67 13.69 -21.31
CA VAL A 54 -2.75 13.02 -20.56
C VAL A 54 -3.11 13.72 -19.26
N THR A 55 -2.52 14.87 -18.96
CA THR A 55 -2.82 15.67 -17.76
C THR A 55 -4.33 15.85 -17.53
N PRO A 56 -5.15 16.24 -18.52
CA PRO A 56 -6.59 16.38 -18.32
C PRO A 56 -7.27 15.08 -17.87
N VAL A 57 -6.77 13.93 -18.31
CA VAL A 57 -7.27 12.62 -17.89
C VAL A 57 -6.85 12.34 -16.46
N LEU A 58 -5.58 12.57 -16.10
CA LEU A 58 -5.08 12.40 -14.73
C LEU A 58 -5.86 13.29 -13.76
N ASP A 59 -6.10 14.54 -14.11
CA ASP A 59 -6.89 15.47 -13.31
C ASP A 59 -8.34 15.03 -13.13
N ALA A 60 -8.91 14.34 -14.11
CA ALA A 60 -10.29 13.85 -14.04
C ALA A 60 -10.45 12.60 -13.16
N ILE A 61 -9.49 11.67 -13.20
CA ILE A 61 -9.62 10.35 -12.56
C ILE A 61 -8.85 10.20 -11.25
N SER A 62 -7.96 11.14 -10.93
CA SER A 62 -7.10 11.08 -9.75
C SER A 62 -7.44 12.19 -8.75
N GLY A 63 -7.05 11.99 -7.49
CA GLY A 63 -6.83 13.08 -6.57
C GLY A 63 -5.53 13.82 -6.94
N PRO A 64 -4.65 14.11 -5.99
CA PRO A 64 -3.34 14.61 -6.34
C PRO A 64 -2.58 13.57 -7.18
N TRP A 65 -1.91 14.00 -8.23
CA TRP A 65 -0.96 13.17 -8.96
C TRP A 65 0.42 13.85 -9.00
N ILE A 66 1.45 13.04 -9.05
CA ILE A 66 2.83 13.49 -8.96
C ILE A 66 3.61 12.83 -10.09
N TYR A 67 4.31 13.65 -10.90
CA TYR A 67 5.26 13.13 -11.86
C TYR A 67 6.52 12.66 -11.13
N THR A 68 6.84 11.38 -11.27
CA THR A 68 7.93 10.74 -10.54
C THR A 68 9.19 10.51 -11.40
N GLY A 69 9.14 10.83 -12.70
CA GLY A 69 10.29 10.72 -13.60
C GLY A 69 10.13 9.66 -14.69
N ALA A 70 11.23 9.02 -15.08
CA ALA A 70 11.28 8.03 -16.15
C ALA A 70 10.33 6.84 -15.88
N PHE A 71 9.95 6.11 -16.94
CA PHE A 71 9.07 4.94 -16.86
C PHE A 71 9.54 3.95 -15.80
N GLY A 72 8.60 3.47 -14.98
CA GLY A 72 8.85 2.55 -13.87
C GLY A 72 9.17 3.21 -12.53
N THR A 73 9.44 4.54 -12.48
CA THR A 73 9.63 5.23 -11.20
C THR A 73 8.33 5.33 -10.41
N GLY A 74 7.18 5.38 -11.07
CA GLY A 74 5.87 5.30 -10.43
C GLY A 74 5.68 3.99 -9.66
N ALA A 75 5.98 2.86 -10.31
CA ALA A 75 5.89 1.55 -9.65
C ALA A 75 6.88 1.43 -8.48
N ARG A 76 8.11 1.92 -8.62
CA ARG A 76 9.08 1.93 -7.51
C ARG A 76 8.61 2.82 -6.35
N MET A 77 8.02 3.99 -6.64
CA MET A 77 7.39 4.84 -5.61
C MET A 77 6.26 4.10 -4.90
N LYS A 78 5.46 3.32 -5.65
CA LYS A 78 4.41 2.48 -5.07
C LYS A 78 4.99 1.38 -4.16
N TYR A 79 6.15 0.80 -4.49
CA TYR A 79 6.83 -0.16 -3.61
C TYR A 79 7.23 0.49 -2.28
N VAL A 80 7.84 1.68 -2.33
CA VAL A 80 8.19 2.44 -1.11
C VAL A 80 6.94 2.75 -0.26
N ALA A 81 5.86 3.20 -0.91
CA ALA A 81 4.61 3.50 -0.21
C ALA A 81 4.00 2.24 0.44
N ASN A 82 4.02 1.09 -0.25
CA ASN A 82 3.43 -0.14 0.27
C ASN A 82 4.33 -0.83 1.30
N LEU A 83 5.65 -0.67 1.23
CA LEU A 83 6.56 -1.06 2.32
C LEU A 83 6.17 -0.34 3.61
N LEU A 84 6.02 0.98 3.57
CA LEU A 84 5.59 1.76 4.73
C LEU A 84 4.18 1.36 5.19
N LEU A 85 3.24 1.11 4.26
CA LEU A 85 1.91 0.64 4.59
C LEU A 85 1.94 -0.66 5.38
N ALA A 86 2.72 -1.66 4.93
CA ALA A 86 2.83 -2.95 5.60
C ALA A 86 3.44 -2.80 7.01
N VAL A 87 4.58 -2.10 7.11
CA VAL A 87 5.28 -1.87 8.39
C VAL A 87 4.38 -1.11 9.38
N HIS A 88 3.74 -0.03 8.93
CA HIS A 88 2.85 0.75 9.78
C HIS A 88 1.62 -0.04 10.22
N THR A 89 1.11 -0.95 9.38
CA THR A 89 -0.05 -1.79 9.74
C THR A 89 0.32 -2.76 10.85
N VAL A 90 1.46 -3.44 10.74
CA VAL A 90 1.90 -4.39 11.77
C VAL A 90 2.29 -3.65 13.05
N ALA A 91 2.99 -2.52 12.95
CA ALA A 91 3.31 -1.69 14.11
C ALA A 91 2.05 -1.21 14.86
N ALA A 92 1.01 -0.79 14.13
CA ALA A 92 -0.28 -0.43 14.72
C ALA A 92 -0.96 -1.63 15.39
N ALA A 93 -0.88 -2.80 14.76
CA ALA A 93 -1.43 -4.05 15.31
C ALA A 93 -0.74 -4.44 16.63
N GLU A 94 0.59 -4.37 16.68
CA GLU A 94 1.37 -4.64 17.90
C GLU A 94 1.08 -3.62 19.00
N ALA A 95 0.97 -2.32 18.66
CA ALA A 95 0.60 -1.28 19.61
C ALA A 95 -0.78 -1.53 20.23
N MET A 96 -1.79 -1.89 19.40
CA MET A 96 -3.12 -2.26 19.86
C MET A 96 -3.11 -3.54 20.73
N ALA A 97 -2.29 -4.53 20.36
CA ALA A 97 -2.12 -5.76 21.13
C ALA A 97 -1.51 -5.48 22.50
N LEU A 98 -0.48 -4.62 22.56
CA LEU A 98 0.13 -4.18 23.81
C LEU A 98 -0.88 -3.43 24.69
N ALA A 99 -1.63 -2.50 24.10
CA ALA A 99 -2.67 -1.74 24.81
C ALA A 99 -3.72 -2.66 25.44
N ARG A 100 -4.20 -3.64 24.66
CA ARG A 100 -5.18 -4.65 25.14
C ARG A 100 -4.63 -5.44 26.32
N ARG A 101 -3.39 -5.95 26.23
CA ARG A 101 -2.74 -6.73 27.30
C ARG A 101 -2.43 -5.89 28.54
N SER A 102 -2.28 -4.57 28.36
CA SER A 102 -2.12 -3.60 29.44
C SER A 102 -3.44 -3.17 30.09
N GLY A 103 -4.58 -3.73 29.67
CA GLY A 103 -5.90 -3.40 30.21
C GLY A 103 -6.43 -2.03 29.79
N LEU A 104 -5.89 -1.43 28.71
CA LEU A 104 -6.35 -0.13 28.22
C LEU A 104 -7.58 -0.29 27.33
N ASP A 105 -8.47 0.71 27.36
CA ASP A 105 -9.58 0.82 26.43
C ASP A 105 -9.03 1.15 25.02
N LEU A 106 -9.28 0.27 24.04
CA LEU A 106 -8.70 0.39 22.71
C LEU A 106 -9.25 1.57 21.90
N GLN A 107 -10.51 1.96 22.14
CA GLN A 107 -11.08 3.14 21.49
C GLN A 107 -10.46 4.42 22.04
N LEU A 108 -10.23 4.47 23.36
CA LEU A 108 -9.51 5.57 23.99
C LEU A 108 -8.06 5.65 23.49
N VAL A 109 -7.36 4.51 23.41
CA VAL A 109 -5.98 4.44 22.87
C VAL A 109 -5.95 4.94 21.43
N GLN A 110 -6.85 4.47 20.58
CA GLN A 110 -6.91 4.88 19.19
C GLN A 110 -7.08 6.41 19.07
N LYS A 111 -8.06 6.97 19.77
CA LYS A 111 -8.35 8.40 19.75
C LYS A 111 -7.19 9.24 20.33
N THR A 112 -6.60 8.80 21.43
CA THR A 112 -5.50 9.54 22.09
C THR A 112 -4.24 9.58 21.23
N LEU A 113 -3.88 8.44 20.62
CA LEU A 113 -2.69 8.36 19.77
C LEU A 113 -2.89 9.02 18.41
N ASP A 114 -4.11 9.23 17.96
CA ASP A 114 -4.42 9.95 16.72
C ASP A 114 -3.90 11.39 16.74
N GLU A 115 -3.97 12.03 17.91
CA GLU A 115 -3.49 13.40 18.16
C GLU A 115 -1.98 13.47 18.52
N SER A 116 -1.30 12.32 18.59
CA SER A 116 0.08 12.23 19.05
C SER A 116 1.08 12.13 17.89
N ILE A 117 2.37 12.35 18.17
CA ILE A 117 3.47 12.14 17.24
C ILE A 117 3.61 10.67 16.79
N ALA A 118 3.04 9.73 17.55
CA ALA A 118 3.01 8.30 17.21
C ALA A 118 1.96 7.97 16.14
N SER A 119 1.12 8.93 15.74
CA SER A 119 0.09 8.73 14.73
C SER A 119 0.66 8.49 13.34
N SER A 120 -0.10 7.84 12.49
CA SER A 120 0.16 7.69 11.06
C SER A 120 -1.15 7.66 10.28
N ALA A 121 -1.10 7.83 8.95
CA ALA A 121 -2.28 7.67 8.10
C ALA A 121 -2.88 6.26 8.24
N ILE A 122 -2.05 5.24 8.43
CA ILE A 122 -2.50 3.86 8.67
C ILE A 122 -3.14 3.73 10.05
N TRP A 123 -2.55 4.31 11.10
CA TRP A 123 -3.17 4.34 12.42
C TRP A 123 -4.59 4.92 12.36
N ARG A 124 -4.76 6.08 11.70
CA ARG A 124 -6.05 6.73 11.53
C ARG A 124 -7.07 5.88 10.77
N GLN A 125 -6.63 5.15 9.75
CA GLN A 125 -7.53 4.37 8.91
C GLN A 125 -7.80 2.96 9.45
N ARG A 126 -6.84 2.33 10.09
CA ARG A 126 -6.92 0.92 10.52
C ARG A 126 -7.03 0.74 12.02
N GLY A 127 -6.61 1.72 12.82
CA GLY A 127 -6.77 1.70 14.27
C GLY A 127 -8.22 1.49 14.73
N PRO A 128 -9.22 2.21 14.17
CA PRO A 128 -10.63 1.95 14.49
C PRO A 128 -11.05 0.51 14.18
N LEU A 129 -10.65 -0.03 13.01
CA LEU A 129 -10.97 -1.41 12.64
C LEU A 129 -10.33 -2.42 13.61
N MET A 130 -9.12 -2.16 14.08
CA MET A 130 -8.43 -3.00 15.07
C MET A 130 -9.10 -2.94 16.44
N ALA A 131 -9.52 -1.76 16.87
CA ALA A 131 -10.22 -1.58 18.15
C ALA A 131 -11.57 -2.32 18.17
N GLU A 132 -12.31 -2.31 17.06
CA GLU A 132 -13.64 -2.91 16.89
C GLU A 132 -13.58 -4.34 16.35
N ARG A 133 -12.41 -4.82 15.90
CA ARG A 133 -12.25 -6.09 15.19
C ARG A 133 -13.17 -6.20 13.94
N ALA A 134 -13.29 -5.11 13.21
CA ALA A 134 -14.13 -4.99 12.03
C ALA A 134 -13.35 -5.30 10.75
N TRP A 135 -13.19 -6.57 10.41
CA TRP A 135 -12.34 -7.01 9.29
C TRP A 135 -13.09 -7.07 7.94
N SER A 136 -14.41 -7.03 7.96
CA SER A 136 -15.27 -7.13 6.77
C SER A 136 -16.45 -6.14 6.89
N PRO A 137 -16.85 -5.45 5.79
CA PRO A 137 -16.22 -5.52 4.46
C PRO A 137 -14.80 -4.93 4.47
N ALA A 138 -13.87 -5.54 3.70
CA ALA A 138 -12.47 -5.16 3.69
C ALA A 138 -12.19 -3.98 2.75
N PRO A 139 -11.83 -2.78 3.25
CA PRO A 139 -11.38 -1.67 2.41
C PRO A 139 -10.09 -1.96 1.64
N GLY A 140 -9.25 -2.87 2.16
CA GLY A 140 -8.02 -3.34 1.55
C GLY A 140 -7.70 -4.78 1.95
N PRO A 141 -8.17 -5.79 1.17
CA PRO A 141 -7.93 -7.19 1.48
C PRO A 141 -6.45 -7.57 1.46
N ILE A 142 -6.06 -8.51 2.33
CA ILE A 142 -4.70 -9.06 2.39
C ILE A 142 -4.29 -9.65 1.02
N SER A 143 -5.19 -10.38 0.35
CA SER A 143 -4.94 -10.98 -0.96
C SER A 143 -4.60 -9.96 -2.05
N THR A 144 -5.04 -8.71 -1.91
CA THR A 144 -4.69 -7.62 -2.84
C THR A 144 -3.31 -7.03 -2.54
N LEU A 145 -2.92 -6.97 -1.27
CA LEU A 145 -1.63 -6.41 -0.86
C LEU A 145 -0.49 -7.41 -1.00
N HIS A 146 -0.71 -8.66 -0.64
CA HIS A 146 0.33 -9.69 -0.53
C HIS A 146 1.20 -9.86 -1.78
N PRO A 147 0.65 -9.94 -3.02
CA PRO A 147 1.49 -10.03 -4.22
C PRO A 147 2.40 -8.82 -4.42
N ILE A 148 2.04 -7.67 -3.85
CA ILE A 148 2.87 -6.47 -3.92
C ILE A 148 4.00 -6.55 -2.89
N LEU A 149 3.76 -7.17 -1.73
CA LEU A 149 4.81 -7.41 -0.73
C LEU A 149 5.89 -8.35 -1.27
N GLU A 150 5.52 -9.37 -2.03
CA GLU A 150 6.47 -10.25 -2.74
C GLU A 150 7.34 -9.45 -3.72
N GLN A 151 6.74 -8.60 -4.56
CA GLN A 151 7.46 -7.74 -5.50
C GLN A 151 8.40 -6.75 -4.79
N ILE A 152 8.02 -6.23 -3.62
CA ILE A 152 8.86 -5.34 -2.81
C ILE A 152 10.08 -6.11 -2.27
N GLU A 153 9.88 -7.32 -1.77
CA GLU A 153 10.95 -8.19 -1.27
C GLU A 153 11.97 -8.51 -2.35
N GLU A 154 11.51 -8.95 -3.52
CA GLU A 154 12.34 -9.22 -4.68
C GLU A 154 13.11 -7.97 -5.14
N HIS A 155 12.42 -6.83 -5.20
CA HIS A 155 13.05 -5.56 -5.59
C HIS A 155 14.10 -5.10 -4.57
N ALA A 156 13.82 -5.19 -3.27
CA ALA A 156 14.78 -4.87 -2.21
C ALA A 156 16.03 -5.76 -2.31
N ALA A 157 15.84 -7.07 -2.48
CA ALA A 157 16.94 -8.01 -2.67
C ALA A 157 17.80 -7.68 -3.90
N SER A 158 17.17 -7.34 -5.03
CA SER A 158 17.90 -6.93 -6.26
C SER A 158 18.73 -5.66 -6.09
N MET A 159 18.34 -4.79 -5.12
CA MET A 159 19.08 -3.58 -4.77
C MET A 159 20.11 -3.81 -3.64
N GLY A 160 20.25 -5.03 -3.13
CA GLY A 160 21.12 -5.34 -1.99
C GLY A 160 20.63 -4.74 -0.65
N LEU A 161 19.36 -4.37 -0.55
CA LEU A 161 18.79 -3.81 0.67
C LEU A 161 18.29 -4.94 1.59
N SER A 162 18.86 -5.00 2.82
CA SER A 162 18.30 -5.82 3.90
C SER A 162 17.23 -5.03 4.64
N ALA A 163 15.97 -5.22 4.24
CA ALA A 163 14.80 -4.52 4.80
C ALA A 163 14.22 -5.29 6.00
N SER A 164 14.97 -5.48 7.08
CA SER A 164 14.63 -6.37 8.21
C SER A 164 13.25 -6.08 8.84
N VAL A 165 12.89 -4.82 9.03
CA VAL A 165 11.59 -4.43 9.60
C VAL A 165 10.44 -4.80 8.63
N PHE A 166 10.66 -4.60 7.33
CA PHE A 166 9.68 -5.00 6.32
C PHE A 166 9.55 -6.53 6.23
N THR A 167 10.67 -7.27 6.30
CA THR A 167 10.65 -8.74 6.30
C THR A 167 9.82 -9.27 7.47
N ALA A 168 10.06 -8.77 8.69
CA ALA A 168 9.27 -9.14 9.85
C ALA A 168 7.77 -8.80 9.69
N ALA A 169 7.46 -7.63 9.14
CA ALA A 169 6.07 -7.27 8.86
C ALA A 169 5.43 -8.18 7.79
N LYS A 170 6.15 -8.51 6.71
CA LYS A 170 5.68 -9.40 5.66
C LYS A 170 5.36 -10.79 6.21
N GLU A 171 6.19 -11.35 7.09
CA GLU A 171 5.94 -12.65 7.74
C GLU A 171 4.59 -12.72 8.47
N VAL A 172 4.13 -11.60 9.05
CA VAL A 172 2.80 -11.53 9.69
C VAL A 172 1.70 -11.64 8.63
N PHE A 173 1.86 -10.98 7.48
CA PHE A 173 0.93 -11.11 6.36
C PHE A 173 0.95 -12.50 5.73
N ASP A 174 2.12 -13.12 5.59
CA ASP A 174 2.29 -14.48 5.06
C ASP A 174 1.51 -15.48 5.94
N LYS A 175 1.63 -15.37 7.26
CA LYS A 175 0.88 -16.21 8.21
C LYS A 175 -0.63 -15.97 8.11
N ALA A 176 -1.06 -14.70 8.04
CA ALA A 176 -2.48 -14.37 7.89
C ALA A 176 -3.05 -14.93 6.59
N LEU A 177 -2.32 -14.87 5.49
CA LEU A 177 -2.74 -15.45 4.21
C LEU A 177 -2.82 -16.98 4.29
N ALA A 178 -1.82 -17.63 4.89
CA ALA A 178 -1.78 -19.09 5.08
C ALA A 178 -2.94 -19.59 5.96
N ASP A 179 -3.40 -18.77 6.91
CA ASP A 179 -4.58 -19.04 7.75
C ASP A 179 -5.93 -18.78 7.04
N GLY A 180 -5.91 -18.44 5.75
CA GLY A 180 -7.11 -18.22 4.95
C GLY A 180 -7.74 -16.83 5.12
N TRP A 181 -7.01 -15.83 5.64
CA TRP A 181 -7.52 -14.48 5.89
C TRP A 181 -7.38 -13.54 4.68
N GLY A 182 -7.17 -14.10 3.49
CA GLY A 182 -6.95 -13.32 2.26
C GLY A 182 -8.02 -12.27 1.98
N ASP A 183 -9.28 -12.57 2.26
CA ASP A 183 -10.41 -11.67 2.01
C ASP A 183 -10.68 -10.69 3.16
N LEU A 184 -9.98 -10.80 4.28
CA LEU A 184 -10.08 -9.85 5.38
C LEU A 184 -9.22 -8.62 5.12
N ASP A 185 -9.63 -7.48 5.71
CA ASP A 185 -8.83 -6.25 5.67
C ASP A 185 -7.44 -6.47 6.29
N ILE A 186 -6.45 -5.76 5.77
CA ILE A 186 -5.07 -5.77 6.29
C ILE A 186 -4.99 -5.51 7.80
N ALA A 187 -5.97 -4.82 8.39
CA ALA A 187 -6.06 -4.60 9.83
C ALA A 187 -6.25 -5.90 10.63
N SER A 188 -6.72 -6.99 10.00
CA SER A 188 -6.91 -8.30 10.64
C SER A 188 -5.62 -8.92 11.17
N VAL A 189 -4.45 -8.46 10.68
CA VAL A 189 -3.15 -8.87 11.24
C VAL A 189 -3.03 -8.56 12.74
N HIS A 190 -3.88 -7.67 13.29
CA HIS A 190 -4.01 -7.48 14.72
C HIS A 190 -4.32 -8.78 15.48
N ASP A 191 -5.18 -9.63 14.94
CA ASP A 191 -5.46 -10.92 15.55
C ASP A 191 -4.30 -11.91 15.36
N GLN A 192 -3.49 -11.75 14.33
CA GLN A 192 -2.30 -12.57 14.10
C GLN A 192 -1.20 -12.31 15.12
N VAL A 193 -0.96 -11.03 15.46
CA VAL A 193 0.04 -10.66 16.48
C VAL A 193 -0.45 -10.89 17.92
N ASN A 194 -1.74 -11.16 18.14
CA ASN A 194 -2.29 -11.48 19.46
C ASN A 194 -2.28 -12.99 19.80
N ARG A 195 -1.91 -13.83 18.86
CA ARG A 195 -1.74 -15.29 19.10
C ARG A 195 -0.45 -15.56 19.83
#